data_0077d92f0d5a374ed9a3cbcd2fb0a046
#
_entry.id   0077d92f0d5a374ed9a3cbcd2fb0a046
#
_cell.length_a   1.000
_cell.length_b   1.000
_cell.length_c   1.000
_cell.angle_alpha   90.00
_cell.angle_beta   90.00
_cell.angle_gamma   90.00
#
_symmetry.space_group_name_H-M   'P 1'
#
loop_
_entity.id
_entity.type
_entity.pdbx_description
1 polymer ?
#
loop_
_entity_poly.entity_id
_entity_poly.type
_entity_poly.pdbx_seq_one_letter_code
_entity_poly.pdbx_strand_id
1 'polypeptide(L)'
;MQRYKILWVDDEIDLLKPYVLTLQEKNFQIDTFNNPYSILEYIDENNDFDLILLDENMPGKSGLTLIKDIKDRKPFVPIIMITKNEEENIMNEAIGSMISDYLIKPLNPNQLLISIKKVLQNSELVSEKIKVDYLNFFNNLDNKISNCKSHLDWINLYKEFVFWEINIEESSKNNFDEFLSSQKKELNSKFSNFVINNYEDWITGIETSPIMSHNILSKRVFKHLGSKPIFLIVVDNLRYDQWKIIESDISKIFNVKNDDPYLAILPTTTEYSRNSLFSGLTPLEMSKKHPELWENKSDGLNSKEFDFIDKNLERHSLNIKHSYNKIISHSDGNKLSKKKSDLLKYDLNSIVFNFIDMMSHSSSENMLFKNLAYDEKSFRSFTSSWFKNSPLNELITFLSKQDVKVFLTTDHGTVKVENPIKIKGNKETNTNLRFKVGKNINTDNKDLYIVENGEKIGLP
;
A
#
# COMPACT_ATOMS: atom_id res chain seq x y z
N MET A 1 34.20 9.35 -5.14
CA MET A 1 33.12 10.34 -4.94
C MET A 1 32.33 10.43 -6.22
N GLN A 2 31.02 10.25 -6.15
CA GLN A 2 30.13 10.35 -7.30
C GLN A 2 30.13 11.81 -7.77
N ARG A 3 30.30 12.04 -9.07
CA ARG A 3 30.34 13.37 -9.64
C ARG A 3 28.93 13.70 -10.15
N TYR A 4 28.20 14.59 -9.48
CA TYR A 4 26.87 15.01 -9.91
C TYR A 4 26.92 15.79 -11.22
N LYS A 5 26.00 15.50 -12.13
CA LYS A 5 25.85 16.17 -13.41
C LYS A 5 24.64 17.09 -13.40
N ILE A 6 24.86 18.37 -13.68
CA ILE A 6 23.87 19.42 -13.63
C ILE A 6 23.68 19.99 -15.03
N LEU A 7 22.46 20.09 -15.48
CA LEU A 7 22.12 20.81 -16.72
C LEU A 7 21.75 22.25 -16.35
N TRP A 8 22.35 23.24 -16.99
CA TRP A 8 22.02 24.63 -16.73
C TRP A 8 21.50 25.30 -18.00
N VAL A 9 20.25 25.80 -17.96
CA VAL A 9 19.56 26.45 -19.08
C VAL A 9 19.35 27.91 -18.75
N ASP A 10 19.96 28.80 -19.52
CA ASP A 10 19.85 30.25 -19.37
C ASP A 10 20.27 30.90 -20.70
N ASP A 11 19.48 31.79 -21.25
CA ASP A 11 19.80 32.45 -22.52
C ASP A 11 21.03 33.40 -22.43
N GLU A 12 21.32 33.87 -21.22
CA GLU A 12 22.52 34.64 -20.88
C GLU A 12 23.64 33.77 -20.29
N ILE A 13 23.68 32.45 -20.54
CA ILE A 13 24.60 31.47 -19.90
C ILE A 13 26.09 31.88 -20.07
N ASP A 14 26.45 32.57 -21.13
CA ASP A 14 27.82 33.05 -21.33
C ASP A 14 28.26 34.05 -20.26
N LEU A 15 27.34 34.84 -19.71
CA LEU A 15 27.60 35.75 -18.59
C LEU A 15 27.76 35.04 -17.26
N LEU A 16 27.26 33.80 -17.16
CA LEU A 16 27.30 32.97 -15.97
C LEU A 16 28.51 32.03 -15.90
N LYS A 17 29.45 32.11 -16.86
CA LYS A 17 30.71 31.33 -16.87
C LYS A 17 31.47 31.31 -15.54
N PRO A 18 31.61 32.42 -14.78
CA PRO A 18 32.28 32.40 -13.48
C PRO A 18 31.60 31.43 -12.47
N TYR A 19 30.27 31.35 -12.50
CA TYR A 19 29.52 30.44 -11.64
C TYR A 19 29.71 28.99 -12.09
N VAL A 20 29.69 28.74 -13.39
CA VAL A 20 29.95 27.38 -13.95
C VAL A 20 31.33 26.88 -13.50
N LEU A 21 32.37 27.72 -13.65
CA LEU A 21 33.75 27.39 -13.20
C LEU A 21 33.78 27.11 -11.70
N THR A 22 33.14 27.93 -10.89
CA THR A 22 33.09 27.75 -9.43
C THR A 22 32.45 26.40 -9.07
N LEU A 23 31.36 25.99 -9.75
CA LEU A 23 30.72 24.71 -9.52
C LEU A 23 31.59 23.54 -10.00
N GLN A 24 32.30 23.67 -11.11
CA GLN A 24 33.24 22.68 -11.63
C GLN A 24 34.40 22.45 -10.67
N GLU A 25 34.94 23.50 -10.04
CA GLU A 25 35.94 23.40 -8.96
C GLU A 25 35.43 22.65 -7.72
N LYS A 26 34.10 22.63 -7.49
CA LYS A 26 33.43 21.89 -6.43
C LYS A 26 33.02 20.47 -6.83
N ASN A 27 33.59 19.92 -7.91
CA ASN A 27 33.34 18.57 -8.43
C ASN A 27 31.96 18.32 -9.05
N PHE A 28 31.24 19.36 -9.45
CA PHE A 28 30.06 19.22 -10.31
C PHE A 28 30.45 19.16 -11.78
N GLN A 29 29.78 18.33 -12.55
CA GLN A 29 29.82 18.40 -14.01
C GLN A 29 28.65 19.27 -14.47
N ILE A 30 28.94 20.30 -15.27
CA ILE A 30 27.94 21.27 -15.73
C ILE A 30 27.85 21.21 -17.25
N ASP A 31 26.70 20.85 -17.78
CA ASP A 31 26.36 20.99 -19.19
C ASP A 31 25.44 22.21 -19.37
N THR A 32 25.77 23.12 -20.26
CA THR A 32 25.09 24.39 -20.41
C THR A 32 24.29 24.48 -21.69
N PHE A 33 23.11 25.09 -21.63
CA PHE A 33 22.20 25.29 -22.74
C PHE A 33 21.75 26.75 -22.78
N ASN A 34 21.73 27.36 -23.98
CA ASN A 34 21.35 28.76 -24.19
C ASN A 34 19.91 28.93 -24.72
N ASN A 35 19.19 27.86 -24.91
CA ASN A 35 17.78 27.90 -25.31
C ASN A 35 16.96 26.71 -24.79
N PRO A 36 15.64 26.90 -24.67
CA PRO A 36 14.76 25.88 -24.06
C PRO A 36 14.54 24.62 -24.92
N TYR A 37 14.83 24.67 -26.21
CA TYR A 37 14.58 23.53 -27.11
C TYR A 37 15.73 22.51 -27.06
N SER A 38 16.97 23.00 -27.00
CA SER A 38 18.16 22.13 -26.96
C SER A 38 18.23 21.28 -25.70
N ILE A 39 17.72 21.76 -24.56
CA ILE A 39 17.63 20.89 -23.36
C ILE A 39 16.56 19.81 -23.53
N LEU A 40 15.42 20.09 -24.17
CA LEU A 40 14.38 19.09 -24.39
C LEU A 40 14.89 17.95 -25.30
N GLU A 41 15.60 18.28 -26.37
CA GLU A 41 16.27 17.31 -27.25
C GLU A 41 17.29 16.47 -26.44
N TYR A 42 18.11 17.16 -25.63
CA TYR A 42 19.10 16.47 -24.81
C TYR A 42 18.52 15.50 -23.81
N ILE A 43 17.47 15.88 -23.07
CA ILE A 43 16.85 15.00 -22.06
C ILE A 43 16.03 13.85 -22.67
N ASP A 44 15.61 13.93 -23.92
CA ASP A 44 14.96 12.84 -24.63
C ASP A 44 15.98 11.72 -24.97
N GLU A 45 17.25 12.08 -25.22
CA GLU A 45 18.31 11.15 -25.57
C GLU A 45 19.15 10.68 -24.37
N ASN A 46 19.17 11.44 -23.27
CA ASN A 46 20.05 11.22 -22.12
C ASN A 46 19.28 11.12 -20.81
N ASN A 47 19.79 10.25 -19.90
CA ASN A 47 19.26 10.06 -18.55
C ASN A 47 20.31 10.29 -17.45
N ASP A 48 21.52 10.70 -17.81
CA ASP A 48 22.69 10.76 -16.95
C ASP A 48 22.91 12.13 -16.32
N PHE A 49 21.87 12.73 -15.73
CA PHE A 49 21.96 14.00 -15.01
C PHE A 49 21.11 13.98 -13.75
N ASP A 50 21.54 14.77 -12.75
CA ASP A 50 21.01 14.73 -11.39
C ASP A 50 20.16 15.94 -11.02
N LEU A 51 20.34 17.09 -11.71
CA LEU A 51 19.68 18.36 -11.41
C LEU A 51 19.59 19.23 -12.65
N ILE A 52 18.54 20.05 -12.74
CA ILE A 52 18.41 21.11 -13.75
C ILE A 52 18.36 22.47 -13.04
N LEU A 53 19.22 23.39 -13.44
CA LEU A 53 19.12 24.83 -13.16
C LEU A 53 18.44 25.49 -14.34
N LEU A 54 17.37 26.24 -14.11
CA LEU A 54 16.50 26.74 -15.15
C LEU A 54 16.20 28.23 -14.96
N ASP A 55 16.56 29.04 -15.94
CA ASP A 55 16.13 30.44 -15.98
C ASP A 55 14.64 30.55 -16.30
N GLU A 56 13.97 31.49 -15.63
CA GLU A 56 12.55 31.75 -15.85
C GLU A 56 12.28 32.48 -17.18
N ASN A 57 13.11 33.47 -17.49
CA ASN A 57 12.84 34.42 -18.56
C ASN A 57 13.71 34.16 -19.78
N MET A 58 13.33 33.19 -20.59
CA MET A 58 14.06 32.86 -21.83
C MET A 58 13.24 33.20 -23.08
N PRO A 59 13.88 33.64 -24.18
CA PRO A 59 13.21 33.85 -25.44
C PRO A 59 12.57 32.57 -25.99
N GLY A 60 11.35 32.68 -26.46
CA GLY A 60 10.61 31.59 -27.11
C GLY A 60 9.80 30.68 -26.18
N LYS A 61 10.26 30.39 -24.96
CA LYS A 61 9.51 29.59 -23.99
C LYS A 61 9.89 29.95 -22.56
N SER A 62 8.91 30.30 -21.75
CA SER A 62 9.17 30.61 -20.33
C SER A 62 9.64 29.40 -19.56
N GLY A 63 10.44 29.59 -18.50
CA GLY A 63 10.89 28.55 -17.61
C GLY A 63 9.71 27.74 -16.99
N LEU A 64 8.63 28.40 -16.59
CA LEU A 64 7.43 27.76 -16.06
C LEU A 64 6.79 26.77 -17.05
N THR A 65 6.70 27.15 -18.32
CA THR A 65 6.20 26.26 -19.37
C THR A 65 7.16 25.08 -19.61
N LEU A 66 8.47 25.37 -19.58
CA LEU A 66 9.51 24.37 -19.79
C LEU A 66 9.57 23.34 -18.66
N ILE A 67 9.31 23.75 -17.39
CA ILE A 67 9.21 22.83 -16.24
C ILE A 67 8.19 21.73 -16.51
N LYS A 68 7.02 22.08 -17.04
CA LYS A 68 5.96 21.12 -17.36
C LYS A 68 6.45 20.09 -18.38
N ASP A 69 7.06 20.55 -19.47
CA ASP A 69 7.55 19.65 -20.51
C ASP A 69 8.70 18.75 -20.02
N ILE A 70 9.57 19.27 -19.15
CA ILE A 70 10.64 18.50 -18.51
C ILE A 70 10.03 17.44 -17.59
N LYS A 71 9.06 17.82 -16.76
CA LYS A 71 8.42 16.89 -15.79
C LYS A 71 7.58 15.82 -16.46
N ASP A 72 6.97 16.11 -17.59
CA ASP A 72 6.26 15.11 -18.41
C ASP A 72 7.22 14.03 -18.94
N ARG A 73 8.49 14.38 -19.23
CA ARG A 73 9.53 13.45 -19.70
C ARG A 73 10.32 12.80 -18.56
N LYS A 74 10.65 13.59 -17.54
CA LYS A 74 11.50 13.20 -16.39
C LYS A 74 10.84 13.65 -15.08
N PRO A 75 9.80 12.94 -14.61
CA PRO A 75 8.98 13.37 -13.46
C PRO A 75 9.76 13.61 -12.16
N PHE A 76 10.84 12.87 -11.95
CA PHE A 76 11.59 12.87 -10.69
C PHE A 76 12.84 13.74 -10.69
N VAL A 77 13.25 14.32 -11.83
CA VAL A 77 14.44 15.17 -11.85
C VAL A 77 14.19 16.45 -11.04
N PRO A 78 15.06 16.80 -10.09
CA PRO A 78 14.93 18.04 -9.35
C PRO A 78 15.24 19.25 -10.26
N ILE A 79 14.49 20.35 -10.06
CA ILE A 79 14.66 21.60 -10.80
C ILE A 79 14.83 22.74 -9.80
N ILE A 80 15.88 23.53 -9.95
CA ILE A 80 16.04 24.81 -9.26
C ILE A 80 15.75 25.91 -10.28
N MET A 81 14.76 26.74 -10.01
CA MET A 81 14.43 27.88 -10.88
C MET A 81 15.24 29.10 -10.50
N ILE A 82 15.71 29.83 -11.50
CA ILE A 82 16.45 31.07 -11.34
C ILE A 82 15.61 32.19 -11.95
N THR A 83 15.31 33.24 -11.19
CA THR A 83 14.38 34.30 -11.62
C THR A 83 14.92 35.71 -11.31
N LYS A 84 14.48 36.70 -12.09
CA LYS A 84 14.70 38.12 -11.78
C LYS A 84 13.55 38.74 -10.96
N ASN A 85 12.47 38.01 -10.76
CA ASN A 85 11.20 38.51 -10.18
C ASN A 85 10.98 38.04 -8.76
N GLU A 86 10.64 38.96 -7.86
CA GLU A 86 10.28 38.66 -6.46
C GLU A 86 8.74 38.55 -6.26
N GLU A 87 7.95 38.50 -7.34
CA GLU A 87 6.49 38.50 -7.23
C GLU A 87 5.95 37.21 -6.64
N GLU A 88 5.21 37.32 -5.54
CA GLU A 88 4.64 36.25 -4.74
C GLU A 88 3.72 35.32 -5.55
N ASN A 89 3.07 35.82 -6.60
CA ASN A 89 2.19 35.02 -7.47
C ASN A 89 2.95 34.02 -8.35
N ILE A 90 4.12 34.43 -8.89
CA ILE A 90 4.98 33.56 -9.71
C ILE A 90 5.61 32.48 -8.82
N MET A 91 6.00 32.85 -7.59
CA MET A 91 6.51 31.93 -6.58
C MET A 91 5.46 30.90 -6.17
N ASN A 92 4.21 31.30 -5.95
CA ASN A 92 3.12 30.38 -5.58
C ASN A 92 2.75 29.43 -6.73
N GLU A 93 2.77 29.90 -7.97
CA GLU A 93 2.51 29.08 -9.16
C GLU A 93 3.66 28.09 -9.42
N ALA A 94 4.91 28.51 -9.21
CA ALA A 94 6.11 27.67 -9.32
C ALA A 94 6.22 26.66 -8.16
N ILE A 95 5.89 27.03 -6.92
CA ILE A 95 5.87 26.15 -5.75
C ILE A 95 4.75 25.11 -5.87
N GLY A 96 3.59 25.48 -6.43
CA GLY A 96 2.52 24.53 -6.72
C GLY A 96 2.85 23.53 -7.83
N SER A 97 3.91 23.75 -8.61
CA SER A 97 4.16 23.08 -9.87
C SER A 97 5.48 22.33 -10.02
N MET A 98 6.11 21.76 -9.00
CA MET A 98 7.18 20.79 -9.29
C MET A 98 8.64 21.29 -9.28
N ILE A 99 8.96 22.44 -8.70
CA ILE A 99 10.36 22.85 -8.47
C ILE A 99 10.86 22.41 -7.09
N SER A 100 12.17 22.18 -6.98
CA SER A 100 12.81 21.77 -5.73
C SER A 100 13.32 22.94 -4.89
N ASP A 101 13.70 24.04 -5.54
CA ASP A 101 14.12 25.31 -4.93
C ASP A 101 14.08 26.43 -5.97
N TYR A 102 14.24 27.69 -5.53
CA TYR A 102 14.37 28.84 -6.43
C TYR A 102 15.47 29.81 -5.95
N LEU A 103 16.04 30.55 -6.90
CA LEU A 103 17.08 31.53 -6.64
C LEU A 103 16.76 32.83 -7.37
N ILE A 104 17.05 33.97 -6.73
CA ILE A 104 16.80 35.30 -7.30
C ILE A 104 18.10 35.87 -7.86
N LYS A 105 18.03 36.43 -9.09
CA LYS A 105 19.15 37.16 -9.68
C LYS A 105 19.25 38.58 -9.03
N PRO A 106 20.45 39.10 -8.72
CA PRO A 106 21.76 38.57 -9.06
C PRO A 106 22.17 37.36 -8.20
N LEU A 107 22.69 36.31 -8.83
CA LEU A 107 23.09 35.09 -8.16
C LEU A 107 24.25 35.32 -7.19
N ASN A 108 24.13 34.80 -5.99
CA ASN A 108 25.24 34.65 -5.06
C ASN A 108 25.86 33.28 -5.20
N PRO A 109 27.18 33.12 -5.47
CA PRO A 109 27.82 31.81 -5.65
C PRO A 109 27.65 30.88 -4.47
N ASN A 110 27.68 31.38 -3.23
CA ASN A 110 27.48 30.57 -2.03
C ASN A 110 26.03 30.12 -1.91
N GLN A 111 25.07 30.96 -2.22
CA GLN A 111 23.65 30.65 -2.19
C GLN A 111 23.29 29.58 -3.24
N LEU A 112 23.83 29.74 -4.46
CA LEU A 112 23.70 28.75 -5.53
C LEU A 112 24.27 27.39 -5.11
N LEU A 113 25.48 27.38 -4.53
CA LEU A 113 26.11 26.15 -4.05
C LEU A 113 25.32 25.49 -2.91
N ILE A 114 24.80 26.28 -1.97
CA ILE A 114 23.98 25.78 -0.86
C ILE A 114 22.67 25.16 -1.38
N SER A 115 21.98 25.83 -2.31
CA SER A 115 20.75 25.33 -2.90
C SER A 115 20.99 24.02 -3.67
N ILE A 116 22.03 23.96 -4.51
CA ILE A 116 22.43 22.73 -5.23
C ILE A 116 22.71 21.59 -4.25
N LYS A 117 23.53 21.84 -3.22
CA LYS A 117 23.84 20.82 -2.21
C LYS A 117 22.61 20.39 -1.44
N LYS A 118 21.76 21.30 -1.02
CA LYS A 118 20.50 21.01 -0.33
C LYS A 118 19.63 20.07 -1.18
N VAL A 119 19.49 20.33 -2.47
CA VAL A 119 18.64 19.54 -3.36
C VAL A 119 19.27 18.19 -3.66
N LEU A 120 20.58 18.11 -3.97
CA LEU A 120 21.25 16.88 -4.33
C LEU A 120 21.63 16.00 -3.14
N GLN A 121 22.05 16.59 -2.02
CA GLN A 121 22.52 15.86 -0.84
C GLN A 121 21.41 15.59 0.18
N ASN A 122 20.28 16.27 0.10
CA ASN A 122 19.17 16.03 1.02
C ASN A 122 18.66 14.60 0.90
N SER A 123 18.62 14.02 -0.29
CA SER A 123 18.27 12.61 -0.49
C SER A 123 19.30 11.64 0.13
N GLU A 124 20.60 11.93 0.06
CA GLU A 124 21.65 11.11 0.67
C GLU A 124 21.64 11.26 2.20
N LEU A 125 21.53 12.49 2.73
CA LEU A 125 21.45 12.73 4.18
C LEU A 125 20.18 12.12 4.79
N VAL A 126 19.05 12.22 4.10
CA VAL A 126 17.80 11.56 4.50
C VAL A 126 17.97 10.04 4.46
N SER A 127 18.59 9.51 3.40
CA SER A 127 18.88 8.07 3.28
C SER A 127 19.82 7.56 4.38
N GLU A 128 20.90 8.30 4.70
CA GLU A 128 21.78 7.94 5.80
C GLU A 128 21.10 8.00 7.15
N LYS A 129 20.29 9.01 7.40
CA LYS A 129 19.51 9.11 8.63
C LYS A 129 18.52 7.94 8.75
N ILE A 130 17.80 7.61 7.69
CA ILE A 130 16.90 6.44 7.65
C ILE A 130 17.65 5.16 8.01
N LYS A 131 18.86 4.96 7.48
CA LYS A 131 19.67 3.79 7.80
C LYS A 131 20.08 3.73 9.27
N VAL A 132 20.51 4.84 9.84
CA VAL A 132 20.88 4.93 11.26
C VAL A 132 19.67 4.66 12.16
N ASP A 133 18.54 5.28 11.87
CA ASP A 133 17.31 5.12 12.64
C ASP A 133 16.78 3.68 12.52
N TYR A 134 16.89 3.06 11.35
CA TYR A 134 16.56 1.65 11.14
C TYR A 134 17.49 0.72 11.94
N LEU A 135 18.79 0.96 11.97
CA LEU A 135 19.71 0.17 12.78
C LEU A 135 19.40 0.27 14.28
N ASN A 136 18.97 1.45 14.74
CA ASN A 136 18.49 1.63 16.11
C ASN A 136 17.21 0.84 16.38
N PHE A 137 16.25 0.84 15.44
CA PHE A 137 15.06 0.01 15.51
C PHE A 137 15.45 -1.47 15.59
N PHE A 138 16.33 -1.91 14.71
CA PHE A 138 16.83 -3.28 14.65
C PHE A 138 17.44 -3.73 15.96
N ASN A 139 18.41 -2.97 16.51
CA ASN A 139 19.09 -3.29 17.75
C ASN A 139 18.14 -3.39 18.96
N ASN A 140 16.96 -2.78 18.88
CA ASN A 140 15.95 -2.81 19.92
C ASN A 140 14.79 -3.78 19.62
N LEU A 141 14.83 -4.52 18.50
CA LEU A 141 13.69 -5.34 18.05
C LEU A 141 13.36 -6.44 19.05
N ASP A 142 14.35 -7.15 19.59
CA ASP A 142 14.16 -8.21 20.59
C ASP A 142 13.48 -7.68 21.86
N ASN A 143 13.87 -6.49 22.32
CA ASN A 143 13.23 -5.83 23.45
C ASN A 143 11.78 -5.45 23.13
N LYS A 144 11.52 -4.93 21.93
CA LYS A 144 10.17 -4.60 21.47
C LYS A 144 9.28 -5.84 21.41
N ILE A 145 9.76 -6.94 20.84
CA ILE A 145 9.07 -8.23 20.79
C ILE A 145 8.74 -8.74 22.22
N SER A 146 9.73 -8.71 23.11
CA SER A 146 9.58 -9.20 24.50
C SER A 146 8.56 -8.37 25.30
N ASN A 147 8.36 -7.12 24.91
CA ASN A 147 7.39 -6.21 25.52
C ASN A 147 5.99 -6.30 24.91
N CYS A 148 5.79 -7.02 23.81
CA CYS A 148 4.47 -7.24 23.23
C CYS A 148 3.66 -8.18 24.12
N LYS A 149 2.71 -7.62 24.88
CA LYS A 149 1.82 -8.35 25.80
C LYS A 149 0.38 -8.46 25.25
N SER A 150 -0.01 -7.55 24.39
CA SER A 150 -1.35 -7.45 23.82
C SER A 150 -1.32 -7.48 22.29
N HIS A 151 -2.47 -7.74 21.68
CA HIS A 151 -2.63 -7.64 20.24
C HIS A 151 -2.35 -6.22 19.71
N LEU A 152 -2.59 -5.18 20.51
CA LEU A 152 -2.29 -3.79 20.14
C LEU A 152 -0.79 -3.53 20.05
N ASP A 153 0.01 -4.12 20.95
CA ASP A 153 1.47 -4.00 20.92
C ASP A 153 2.01 -4.62 19.63
N TRP A 154 1.51 -5.80 19.26
CA TRP A 154 1.88 -6.48 18.01
C TRP A 154 1.45 -5.70 16.77
N ILE A 155 0.26 -5.11 16.77
CA ILE A 155 -0.20 -4.24 15.66
C ILE A 155 0.72 -3.04 15.51
N ASN A 156 1.07 -2.37 16.60
CA ASN A 156 1.97 -1.21 16.58
C ASN A 156 3.37 -1.58 16.10
N LEU A 157 3.92 -2.70 16.59
CA LEU A 157 5.22 -3.21 16.14
C LEU A 157 5.19 -3.56 14.64
N TYR A 158 4.10 -4.19 14.17
CA TYR A 158 3.95 -4.51 12.75
C TYR A 158 3.86 -3.24 11.87
N LYS A 159 3.11 -2.22 12.31
CA LYS A 159 3.04 -0.92 11.61
C LYS A 159 4.42 -0.26 11.52
N GLU A 160 5.19 -0.29 12.59
CA GLU A 160 6.55 0.24 12.63
C GLU A 160 7.50 -0.56 11.73
N PHE A 161 7.39 -1.89 11.73
CA PHE A 161 8.18 -2.74 10.83
C PHE A 161 7.87 -2.46 9.35
N VAL A 162 6.60 -2.36 8.97
CA VAL A 162 6.20 -2.02 7.60
C VAL A 162 6.69 -0.64 7.18
N PHE A 163 6.67 0.33 8.09
CA PHE A 163 7.25 1.64 7.83
C PHE A 163 8.74 1.53 7.47
N TRP A 164 9.52 0.78 8.24
CA TRP A 164 10.94 0.60 7.96
C TRP A 164 11.19 -0.21 6.69
N GLU A 165 10.41 -1.27 6.44
CA GLU A 165 10.52 -2.09 5.23
C GLU A 165 10.39 -1.21 3.96
N ILE A 166 9.39 -0.35 3.91
CA ILE A 166 9.15 0.54 2.76
C ILE A 166 10.26 1.59 2.62
N ASN A 167 10.61 2.30 3.71
CA ASN A 167 11.57 3.40 3.63
C ASN A 167 13.01 2.92 3.33
N ILE A 168 13.41 1.77 3.85
CA ILE A 168 14.72 1.18 3.56
C ILE A 168 14.81 0.76 2.09
N GLU A 169 13.77 0.14 1.56
CA GLU A 169 13.73 -0.24 0.13
C GLU A 169 13.82 0.95 -0.81
N GLU A 170 13.21 2.07 -0.46
CA GLU A 170 13.30 3.31 -1.24
C GLU A 170 14.67 3.98 -1.14
N SER A 171 15.32 3.88 0.02
CA SER A 171 16.56 4.61 0.32
C SER A 171 17.85 3.87 -0.04
N SER A 172 17.82 2.54 -0.23
CA SER A 172 19.05 1.74 -0.40
C SER A 172 19.10 0.99 -1.73
N LYS A 173 20.17 1.27 -2.50
CA LYS A 173 20.64 0.40 -3.58
C LYS A 173 21.49 -0.71 -2.96
N ASN A 174 20.86 -1.80 -2.46
CA ASN A 174 21.47 -3.03 -1.94
C ASN A 174 22.01 -3.03 -0.48
N ASN A 175 21.67 -4.05 0.23
CA ASN A 175 22.28 -4.81 1.36
C ASN A 175 21.38 -5.04 2.57
N PHE A 176 20.15 -4.55 2.63
CA PHE A 176 19.27 -4.77 3.79
C PHE A 176 18.21 -5.86 3.57
N ASP A 177 18.04 -6.37 2.35
CA ASP A 177 16.97 -7.31 2.00
C ASP A 177 17.05 -8.62 2.80
N GLU A 178 18.25 -9.17 2.99
CA GLU A 178 18.47 -10.39 3.79
C GLU A 178 18.17 -10.14 5.28
N PHE A 179 18.58 -8.97 5.80
CA PHE A 179 18.29 -8.57 7.18
C PHE A 179 16.78 -8.40 7.40
N LEU A 180 16.10 -7.65 6.54
CA LEU A 180 14.66 -7.46 6.60
C LEU A 180 13.92 -8.80 6.52
N SER A 181 14.34 -9.68 5.61
CA SER A 181 13.74 -11.02 5.47
C SER A 181 13.94 -11.85 6.75
N SER A 182 15.13 -11.85 7.35
CA SER A 182 15.40 -12.57 8.60
C SER A 182 14.56 -12.05 9.76
N GLN A 183 14.48 -10.73 9.92
CA GLN A 183 13.64 -10.09 10.94
C GLN A 183 12.16 -10.41 10.76
N LYS A 184 11.67 -10.35 9.52
CA LYS A 184 10.28 -10.69 9.20
C LYS A 184 9.94 -12.13 9.58
N LYS A 185 10.86 -13.05 9.32
CA LYS A 185 10.72 -14.46 9.75
C LYS A 185 10.64 -14.60 11.27
N GLU A 186 11.50 -13.89 11.98
CA GLU A 186 11.49 -13.90 13.45
C GLU A 186 10.18 -13.32 14.01
N LEU A 187 9.79 -12.15 13.53
CA LEU A 187 8.52 -11.51 13.91
C LEU A 187 7.32 -12.43 13.62
N ASN A 188 7.27 -13.04 12.45
CA ASN A 188 6.21 -13.99 12.08
C ASN A 188 6.18 -15.20 13.03
N SER A 189 7.33 -15.76 13.37
CA SER A 189 7.41 -16.90 14.31
C SER A 189 6.91 -16.52 15.70
N LYS A 190 7.35 -15.40 16.24
CA LYS A 190 6.93 -14.91 17.57
C LYS A 190 5.46 -14.54 17.60
N PHE A 191 4.98 -13.84 16.56
CA PHE A 191 3.56 -13.49 16.42
C PHE A 191 2.68 -14.74 16.29
N SER A 192 3.11 -15.75 15.52
CA SER A 192 2.39 -17.02 15.41
C SER A 192 2.19 -17.69 16.78
N ASN A 193 3.24 -17.73 17.59
CA ASN A 193 3.15 -18.26 18.96
C ASN A 193 2.20 -17.43 19.84
N PHE A 194 2.23 -16.10 19.70
CA PHE A 194 1.31 -15.24 20.42
C PHE A 194 -0.14 -15.49 20.00
N VAL A 195 -0.42 -15.67 18.71
CA VAL A 195 -1.76 -15.99 18.19
C VAL A 195 -2.21 -17.35 18.73
N ILE A 196 -1.39 -18.40 18.62
CA ILE A 196 -1.70 -19.75 19.10
C ILE A 196 -2.13 -19.73 20.57
N ASN A 197 -1.43 -18.96 21.40
CA ASN A 197 -1.70 -18.92 22.85
C ASN A 197 -2.93 -18.10 23.23
N ASN A 198 -3.48 -17.27 22.34
CA ASN A 198 -4.58 -16.36 22.66
C ASN A 198 -5.83 -16.56 21.79
N TYR A 199 -5.74 -17.30 20.69
CA TYR A 199 -6.79 -17.34 19.69
C TYR A 199 -8.11 -17.94 20.17
N GLU A 200 -8.08 -18.99 21.00
CA GLU A 200 -9.29 -19.59 21.57
C GLU A 200 -10.06 -18.57 22.42
N ASP A 201 -9.37 -17.79 23.23
CA ASP A 201 -9.96 -16.72 24.04
C ASP A 201 -10.56 -15.60 23.17
N TRP A 202 -9.87 -15.24 22.11
CA TRP A 202 -10.36 -14.20 21.20
C TRP A 202 -11.63 -14.59 20.47
N ILE A 203 -11.73 -15.83 20.03
CA ILE A 203 -12.89 -16.31 19.27
C ILE A 203 -14.12 -16.46 20.16
N THR A 204 -13.93 -16.70 21.44
CA THR A 204 -15.01 -16.76 22.44
C THR A 204 -15.53 -15.38 22.85
N GLY A 205 -14.83 -14.32 22.46
CA GLY A 205 -15.29 -12.94 22.62
C GLY A 205 -15.10 -12.35 24.01
N ILE A 206 -14.02 -12.68 24.71
CA ILE A 206 -13.67 -12.01 25.97
C ILE A 206 -13.43 -10.50 25.72
N GLU A 207 -13.61 -9.68 26.75
CA GLU A 207 -13.57 -8.21 26.65
C GLU A 207 -12.30 -7.65 26.00
N THR A 208 -11.15 -8.32 26.19
CA THR A 208 -9.85 -7.93 25.65
C THR A 208 -9.58 -8.46 24.24
N SER A 209 -10.56 -9.12 23.61
CA SER A 209 -10.40 -9.69 22.26
C SER A 209 -10.20 -8.59 21.20
N PRO A 210 -9.31 -8.81 20.21
CA PRO A 210 -9.12 -7.88 19.12
C PRO A 210 -10.37 -7.72 18.26
N ILE A 211 -10.35 -6.71 17.38
CA ILE A 211 -11.30 -6.68 16.27
C ILE A 211 -10.87 -7.77 15.28
N MET A 212 -11.81 -8.64 14.92
CA MET A 212 -11.59 -9.76 14.00
C MET A 212 -12.62 -9.73 12.85
N SER A 213 -12.45 -10.61 11.87
CA SER A 213 -13.32 -10.66 10.68
C SER A 213 -14.82 -10.64 11.04
N HIS A 214 -15.26 -11.45 12.00
CA HIS A 214 -16.68 -11.59 12.35
C HIS A 214 -17.29 -10.38 13.08
N ASN A 215 -16.50 -9.46 13.61
CA ASN A 215 -17.03 -8.34 14.39
C ASN A 215 -16.66 -6.95 13.84
N ILE A 216 -15.89 -6.86 12.76
CA ILE A 216 -15.42 -5.58 12.21
C ILE A 216 -16.56 -4.70 11.71
N LEU A 217 -17.59 -5.26 11.04
CA LEU A 217 -18.70 -4.46 10.52
C LEU A 217 -19.51 -3.83 11.66
N SER A 218 -19.86 -4.60 12.68
CA SER A 218 -20.61 -4.10 13.83
C SER A 218 -19.81 -3.06 14.63
N LYS A 219 -18.50 -3.31 14.86
CA LYS A 219 -17.66 -2.43 15.67
C LYS A 219 -17.19 -1.17 14.92
N ARG A 220 -17.07 -1.20 13.59
CA ARG A 220 -16.48 -0.09 12.82
C ARG A 220 -17.42 0.56 11.81
N VAL A 221 -18.32 -0.18 11.16
CA VAL A 221 -19.11 0.32 10.03
C VAL A 221 -20.54 0.68 10.44
N PHE A 222 -21.25 -0.23 11.11
CA PHE A 222 -22.69 -0.08 11.36
C PHE A 222 -23.07 1.15 12.18
N LYS A 223 -22.22 1.56 13.11
CA LYS A 223 -22.44 2.80 13.90
C LYS A 223 -22.47 4.10 13.07
N HIS A 224 -22.09 4.04 11.80
CA HIS A 224 -22.08 5.17 10.88
C HIS A 224 -23.24 5.17 9.88
N LEU A 225 -24.07 4.12 9.90
CA LEU A 225 -25.27 4.03 9.07
C LEU A 225 -26.28 5.12 9.42
N GLY A 226 -27.11 5.49 8.43
CA GLY A 226 -28.20 6.46 8.61
C GLY A 226 -27.79 7.94 8.46
N SER A 227 -26.51 8.28 8.36
CA SER A 227 -26.07 9.68 8.17
C SER A 227 -25.79 10.03 6.71
N LYS A 228 -25.10 9.14 6.00
CA LYS A 228 -24.67 9.28 4.59
C LYS A 228 -24.49 7.90 3.99
N PRO A 229 -24.55 7.76 2.65
CA PRO A 229 -24.22 6.50 2.00
C PRO A 229 -22.83 6.01 2.42
N ILE A 230 -22.73 4.74 2.77
CA ILE A 230 -21.47 4.07 3.13
C ILE A 230 -21.03 3.21 1.96
N PHE A 231 -19.75 3.31 1.60
CA PHE A 231 -19.07 2.43 0.66
C PHE A 231 -18.07 1.58 1.43
N LEU A 232 -18.39 0.30 1.61
CA LEU A 232 -17.51 -0.71 2.16
C LEU A 232 -16.78 -1.38 1.00
N ILE A 233 -15.54 -1.03 0.81
CA ILE A 233 -14.67 -1.57 -0.24
C ILE A 233 -13.78 -2.62 0.38
N VAL A 234 -13.93 -3.86 -0.07
CA VAL A 234 -13.09 -4.99 0.34
C VAL A 234 -12.16 -5.34 -0.81
N VAL A 235 -10.87 -5.19 -0.61
CA VAL A 235 -9.86 -5.64 -1.58
C VAL A 235 -9.33 -6.98 -1.09
N ASP A 236 -9.69 -8.04 -1.80
CA ASP A 236 -9.35 -9.42 -1.48
C ASP A 236 -7.83 -9.59 -1.36
N ASN A 237 -7.38 -10.12 -0.22
CA ASN A 237 -5.98 -10.43 0.05
C ASN A 237 -5.03 -9.20 0.06
N LEU A 238 -5.54 -7.99 0.34
CA LEU A 238 -4.71 -6.79 0.44
C LEU A 238 -3.97 -6.77 1.78
N ARG A 239 -2.66 -6.77 1.74
CA ARG A 239 -1.81 -6.66 2.94
C ARG A 239 -1.66 -5.21 3.38
N TYR A 240 -1.29 -5.02 4.65
CA TYR A 240 -1.08 -3.68 5.21
C TYR A 240 0.05 -2.90 4.52
N ASP A 241 1.16 -3.56 4.15
CA ASP A 241 2.25 -2.93 3.40
C ASP A 241 1.82 -2.45 2.01
N GLN A 242 0.95 -3.22 1.33
CA GLN A 242 0.37 -2.81 0.06
C GLN A 242 -0.61 -1.64 0.22
N TRP A 243 -1.41 -1.64 1.31
CA TRP A 243 -2.24 -0.49 1.66
C TRP A 243 -1.39 0.77 1.82
N LYS A 244 -0.28 0.71 2.56
CA LYS A 244 0.60 1.87 2.79
C LYS A 244 1.15 2.49 1.50
N ILE A 245 1.38 1.69 0.46
CA ILE A 245 1.81 2.20 -0.85
C ILE A 245 0.69 2.96 -1.56
N ILE A 246 -0.55 2.48 -1.53
CA ILE A 246 -1.67 3.16 -2.21
C ILE A 246 -2.31 4.27 -1.36
N GLU A 247 -2.10 4.26 -0.05
CA GLU A 247 -2.62 5.28 0.87
C GLU A 247 -2.17 6.68 0.48
N SER A 248 -0.92 6.84 0.02
CA SER A 248 -0.36 8.13 -0.38
C SER A 248 -1.17 8.80 -1.51
N ASP A 249 -1.71 8.02 -2.45
CA ASP A 249 -2.54 8.53 -3.53
C ASP A 249 -3.99 8.80 -3.05
N ILE A 250 -4.52 7.95 -2.19
CA ILE A 250 -5.86 8.14 -1.61
C ILE A 250 -5.90 9.36 -0.68
N SER A 251 -4.86 9.59 0.10
CA SER A 251 -4.76 10.72 1.05
C SER A 251 -4.73 12.09 0.38
N LYS A 252 -4.40 12.16 -0.92
CA LYS A 252 -4.50 13.40 -1.70
C LYS A 252 -5.94 13.87 -1.94
N ILE A 253 -6.90 12.94 -1.91
CA ILE A 253 -8.30 13.18 -2.26
C ILE A 253 -9.29 12.84 -1.14
N PHE A 254 -8.86 12.10 -0.12
CA PHE A 254 -9.62 11.77 1.07
C PHE A 254 -8.85 12.11 2.35
N ASN A 255 -9.56 12.50 3.39
CA ASN A 255 -9.00 12.59 4.74
C ASN A 255 -9.13 11.21 5.41
N VAL A 256 -8.02 10.48 5.49
CA VAL A 256 -7.94 9.19 6.17
C VAL A 256 -8.07 9.42 7.68
N LYS A 257 -9.15 8.93 8.28
CA LYS A 257 -9.47 9.11 9.70
C LYS A 257 -8.86 8.03 10.58
N ASN A 258 -8.83 6.80 10.09
CA ASN A 258 -8.37 5.64 10.82
C ASN A 258 -7.56 4.74 9.89
N ASP A 259 -6.43 4.27 10.39
CA ASP A 259 -5.54 3.31 9.76
C ASP A 259 -5.21 2.22 10.78
N ASP A 260 -6.22 1.39 11.07
CA ASP A 260 -6.15 0.36 12.11
C ASP A 260 -6.21 -1.04 11.49
N PRO A 261 -5.11 -1.81 11.53
CA PRO A 261 -5.15 -3.24 11.21
C PRO A 261 -6.11 -4.00 12.13
N TYR A 262 -6.75 -5.01 11.61
CA TYR A 262 -7.53 -5.98 12.36
C TYR A 262 -7.00 -7.40 12.14
N LEU A 263 -7.38 -8.35 12.97
CA LEU A 263 -6.94 -9.74 12.84
C LEU A 263 -7.97 -10.56 12.06
N ALA A 264 -7.55 -11.14 10.93
CA ALA A 264 -8.38 -12.11 10.22
C ALA A 264 -8.54 -13.40 11.06
N ILE A 265 -9.71 -14.03 10.95
CA ILE A 265 -9.93 -15.33 11.62
C ILE A 265 -9.11 -16.43 10.96
N LEU A 266 -8.82 -17.48 11.74
CA LEU A 266 -8.15 -18.67 11.22
C LEU A 266 -9.18 -19.70 10.71
N PRO A 267 -8.88 -20.35 9.58
CA PRO A 267 -7.82 -20.08 8.63
C PRO A 267 -8.02 -18.76 7.88
N THR A 268 -6.93 -18.02 7.61
CA THR A 268 -6.96 -16.73 6.93
C THR A 268 -7.14 -16.90 5.41
N THR A 269 -8.30 -17.39 5.01
CA THR A 269 -8.67 -17.65 3.61
C THR A 269 -10.02 -17.01 3.30
N THR A 270 -10.24 -16.69 2.04
CA THR A 270 -11.46 -16.05 1.55
C THR A 270 -12.74 -16.74 2.01
N GLU A 271 -12.77 -18.07 1.98
CA GLU A 271 -13.92 -18.91 2.36
C GLU A 271 -14.35 -18.74 3.81
N TYR A 272 -13.40 -18.54 4.72
CA TYR A 272 -13.69 -18.34 6.15
C TYR A 272 -13.74 -16.85 6.51
N SER A 273 -12.69 -16.11 6.20
CA SER A 273 -12.54 -14.73 6.66
C SER A 273 -13.54 -13.78 6.03
N ARG A 274 -13.79 -13.87 4.70
CA ARG A 274 -14.72 -12.97 4.03
C ARG A 274 -16.18 -13.29 4.34
N ASN A 275 -16.54 -14.57 4.40
CA ASN A 275 -17.87 -14.94 4.85
C ASN A 275 -18.12 -14.48 6.29
N SER A 276 -17.13 -14.60 7.18
CA SER A 276 -17.24 -14.07 8.54
C SER A 276 -17.33 -12.55 8.60
N LEU A 277 -16.62 -11.85 7.73
CA LEU A 277 -16.69 -10.38 7.62
C LEU A 277 -18.13 -9.96 7.28
N PHE A 278 -18.73 -10.56 6.26
CA PHE A 278 -20.07 -10.17 5.80
C PHE A 278 -21.18 -10.71 6.72
N SER A 279 -21.08 -11.93 7.19
CA SER A 279 -22.08 -12.51 8.07
C SER A 279 -22.04 -11.93 9.49
N GLY A 280 -20.90 -11.43 9.95
CA GLY A 280 -20.69 -11.03 11.35
C GLY A 280 -20.77 -12.22 12.32
N LEU A 281 -20.41 -13.42 11.85
CA LEU A 281 -20.44 -14.68 12.59
C LEU A 281 -19.14 -15.44 12.36
N THR A 282 -18.77 -16.29 13.34
CA THR A 282 -17.72 -17.28 13.12
C THR A 282 -18.20 -18.37 12.15
N PRO A 283 -17.31 -19.12 11.50
CA PRO A 283 -17.71 -20.25 10.63
C PRO A 283 -18.61 -21.26 11.34
N LEU A 284 -18.33 -21.59 12.59
CA LEU A 284 -19.16 -22.46 13.41
C LEU A 284 -20.57 -21.91 13.62
N GLU A 285 -20.67 -20.61 13.91
CA GLU A 285 -21.98 -19.97 14.07
C GLU A 285 -22.75 -19.90 12.75
N MET A 286 -22.05 -19.62 11.61
CA MET A 286 -22.67 -19.65 10.28
C MET A 286 -23.25 -21.02 9.96
N SER A 287 -22.49 -22.10 10.19
CA SER A 287 -22.94 -23.47 9.92
C SER A 287 -24.14 -23.87 10.79
N LYS A 288 -24.25 -23.35 12.02
CA LYS A 288 -25.37 -23.64 12.95
C LYS A 288 -26.59 -22.76 12.70
N LYS A 289 -26.41 -21.44 12.42
CA LYS A 289 -27.51 -20.46 12.29
C LYS A 289 -28.07 -20.35 10.87
N HIS A 290 -27.20 -20.56 9.87
CA HIS A 290 -27.51 -20.41 8.45
C HIS A 290 -26.93 -21.57 7.63
N PRO A 291 -27.31 -22.84 7.94
CA PRO A 291 -26.80 -24.01 7.24
C PRO A 291 -27.11 -24.00 5.74
N GLU A 292 -28.18 -23.30 5.32
CA GLU A 292 -28.57 -23.12 3.93
C GLU A 292 -27.64 -22.19 3.12
N LEU A 293 -26.90 -21.31 3.81
CA LEU A 293 -25.92 -20.41 3.22
C LEU A 293 -24.49 -20.93 3.35
N TRP A 294 -24.26 -21.86 4.31
CA TRP A 294 -22.96 -22.43 4.57
C TRP A 294 -22.67 -23.61 3.66
N GLU A 295 -21.79 -23.41 2.68
CA GLU A 295 -21.38 -24.45 1.73
C GLU A 295 -19.99 -25.00 2.10
N ASN A 296 -19.92 -26.28 2.41
CA ASN A 296 -18.67 -26.98 2.76
C ASN A 296 -17.81 -27.39 1.54
N LYS A 297 -18.11 -26.93 0.33
CA LYS A 297 -17.42 -27.35 -0.89
C LYS A 297 -16.53 -26.25 -1.44
N SER A 298 -15.35 -26.63 -1.87
CA SER A 298 -14.31 -25.72 -2.43
C SER A 298 -14.70 -25.00 -3.72
N ASP A 299 -15.75 -25.42 -4.40
CA ASP A 299 -16.17 -24.88 -5.69
C ASP A 299 -17.40 -23.97 -5.54
N GLY A 300 -17.21 -22.72 -5.18
CA GLY A 300 -18.30 -21.76 -5.11
C GLY A 300 -18.48 -21.05 -3.76
N LEU A 301 -17.51 -21.14 -2.90
CA LEU A 301 -17.52 -20.76 -1.48
C LEU A 301 -17.86 -19.30 -1.15
N ASN A 302 -18.01 -18.42 -2.12
CA ASN A 302 -18.34 -17.03 -1.89
C ASN A 302 -19.42 -16.53 -2.86
N SER A 303 -20.43 -17.37 -3.10
CA SER A 303 -21.60 -17.02 -3.89
C SER A 303 -22.71 -16.34 -3.06
N LYS A 304 -22.68 -16.48 -1.73
CA LYS A 304 -23.73 -16.08 -0.79
C LYS A 304 -23.40 -14.84 0.05
N GLU A 305 -22.40 -14.08 -0.36
CA GLU A 305 -21.93 -12.90 0.41
C GLU A 305 -23.04 -11.83 0.57
N PHE A 306 -23.87 -11.63 -0.45
CA PHE A 306 -25.05 -10.76 -0.35
C PHE A 306 -26.04 -11.23 0.73
N ASP A 307 -26.36 -12.51 0.71
CA ASP A 307 -27.30 -13.10 1.68
C ASP A 307 -26.75 -13.03 3.12
N PHE A 308 -25.42 -13.21 3.28
CA PHE A 308 -24.76 -13.03 4.57
C PHE A 308 -24.84 -11.60 5.10
N ILE A 309 -24.65 -10.61 4.24
CA ILE A 309 -24.81 -9.19 4.63
C ILE A 309 -26.25 -8.95 5.08
N ASP A 310 -27.23 -9.44 4.32
CA ASP A 310 -28.66 -9.29 4.63
C ASP A 310 -28.98 -9.87 6.02
N LYS A 311 -28.54 -11.10 6.29
CA LYS A 311 -28.70 -11.74 7.61
C LYS A 311 -27.97 -11.01 8.74
N ASN A 312 -26.82 -10.40 8.45
CA ASN A 312 -26.09 -9.60 9.43
C ASN A 312 -26.87 -8.29 9.76
N LEU A 313 -27.40 -7.61 8.77
CA LEU A 313 -28.21 -6.41 8.96
C LEU A 313 -29.51 -6.73 9.73
N GLU A 314 -30.22 -7.80 9.35
CA GLU A 314 -31.42 -8.28 10.08
C GLU A 314 -31.12 -8.52 11.57
N ARG A 315 -30.02 -9.21 11.88
CA ARG A 315 -29.61 -9.54 13.26
C ARG A 315 -29.33 -8.29 14.10
N HIS A 316 -28.87 -7.21 13.46
CA HIS A 316 -28.64 -5.93 14.12
C HIS A 316 -29.85 -4.98 14.05
N SER A 317 -31.01 -5.46 13.57
CA SER A 317 -32.24 -4.67 13.40
C SER A 317 -32.01 -3.42 12.50
N LEU A 318 -31.16 -3.53 11.51
CA LEU A 318 -30.81 -2.47 10.57
C LEU A 318 -31.66 -2.64 9.29
N ASN A 319 -32.76 -1.90 9.21
CA ASN A 319 -33.64 -1.89 8.03
C ASN A 319 -33.18 -0.82 7.04
N ILE A 320 -32.18 -1.12 6.22
CA ILE A 320 -31.51 -0.22 5.27
C ILE A 320 -31.48 -0.83 3.86
N LYS A 321 -31.36 0.04 2.85
CA LYS A 321 -31.10 -0.42 1.48
C LYS A 321 -29.62 -0.70 1.31
N HIS A 322 -29.29 -1.92 0.93
CA HIS A 322 -27.89 -2.27 0.65
C HIS A 322 -27.71 -2.84 -0.75
N SER A 323 -26.47 -2.78 -1.24
CA SER A 323 -26.04 -3.35 -2.51
C SER A 323 -24.75 -4.15 -2.34
N TYR A 324 -24.57 -5.13 -3.22
CA TYR A 324 -23.35 -5.92 -3.28
C TYR A 324 -22.85 -6.02 -4.73
N ASN A 325 -21.56 -5.79 -4.93
CA ASN A 325 -20.91 -5.90 -6.23
C ASN A 325 -19.55 -6.60 -6.08
N LYS A 326 -19.27 -7.58 -6.94
CA LYS A 326 -18.02 -8.32 -6.98
C LYS A 326 -17.32 -8.07 -8.31
N ILE A 327 -16.09 -7.58 -8.24
CA ILE A 327 -15.28 -7.18 -9.39
C ILE A 327 -14.15 -8.20 -9.56
N ILE A 328 -14.36 -9.12 -10.49
CA ILE A 328 -13.41 -10.19 -10.81
C ILE A 328 -12.69 -9.88 -12.14
N SER A 329 -13.37 -9.18 -13.04
CA SER A 329 -12.88 -8.91 -14.38
C SER A 329 -12.93 -7.41 -14.73
N HIS A 330 -12.21 -7.03 -15.79
CA HIS A 330 -12.31 -5.67 -16.35
C HIS A 330 -13.75 -5.33 -16.80
N SER A 331 -14.48 -6.31 -17.31
CA SER A 331 -15.89 -6.15 -17.67
C SER A 331 -16.77 -5.75 -16.48
N ASP A 332 -16.52 -6.36 -15.31
CA ASP A 332 -17.28 -6.02 -14.09
C ASP A 332 -16.93 -4.62 -13.60
N GLY A 333 -15.65 -4.22 -13.70
CA GLY A 333 -15.21 -2.85 -13.45
C GLY A 333 -15.94 -1.83 -14.33
N ASN A 334 -16.07 -2.09 -15.62
CA ASN A 334 -16.80 -1.23 -16.55
C ASN A 334 -18.31 -1.15 -16.23
N LYS A 335 -18.91 -2.25 -15.77
CA LYS A 335 -20.33 -2.23 -15.31
C LYS A 335 -20.47 -1.38 -14.05
N LEU A 336 -19.53 -1.50 -13.09
CA LEU A 336 -19.52 -0.68 -11.88
C LEU A 336 -19.40 0.80 -12.22
N SER A 337 -18.46 1.18 -13.09
CA SER A 337 -18.25 2.56 -13.53
C SER A 337 -19.49 3.19 -14.12
N LYS A 338 -20.27 2.43 -14.93
CA LYS A 338 -21.53 2.90 -15.50
C LYS A 338 -22.63 3.11 -14.47
N LYS A 339 -22.63 2.34 -13.39
CA LYS A 339 -23.67 2.34 -12.34
C LYS A 339 -23.26 3.11 -11.07
N LYS A 340 -22.06 3.67 -10.98
CA LYS A 340 -21.54 4.28 -9.74
C LYS A 340 -22.44 5.37 -9.14
N SER A 341 -23.16 6.15 -9.98
CA SER A 341 -24.09 7.15 -9.51
C SER A 341 -25.36 6.55 -8.89
N ASP A 342 -25.78 5.37 -9.35
CA ASP A 342 -26.95 4.69 -8.79
C ASP A 342 -26.65 4.12 -7.40
N LEU A 343 -25.38 3.81 -7.11
CA LEU A 343 -24.97 3.32 -5.80
C LEU A 343 -25.19 4.35 -4.68
N LEU A 344 -25.25 5.64 -5.00
CA LEU A 344 -25.55 6.70 -4.03
C LEU A 344 -26.99 6.60 -3.45
N LYS A 345 -27.87 5.80 -4.04
CA LYS A 345 -29.24 5.55 -3.58
C LYS A 345 -29.34 4.50 -2.48
N TYR A 346 -28.25 3.81 -2.17
CA TYR A 346 -28.16 2.77 -1.14
C TYR A 346 -27.47 3.31 0.10
N ASP A 347 -27.92 2.86 1.26
CA ASP A 347 -27.35 3.26 2.54
C ASP A 347 -25.99 2.57 2.79
N LEU A 348 -25.85 1.31 2.33
CA LEU A 348 -24.63 0.52 2.39
C LEU A 348 -24.32 -0.10 1.02
N ASN A 349 -23.14 0.18 0.49
CA ASN A 349 -22.63 -0.42 -0.74
C ASN A 349 -21.40 -1.28 -0.42
N SER A 350 -21.52 -2.59 -0.54
CA SER A 350 -20.42 -3.54 -0.38
C SER A 350 -19.83 -3.89 -1.75
N ILE A 351 -18.54 -3.60 -1.93
CA ILE A 351 -17.86 -3.79 -3.21
C ILE A 351 -16.58 -4.56 -2.99
N VAL A 352 -16.45 -5.72 -3.62
CA VAL A 352 -15.29 -6.61 -3.49
C VAL A 352 -14.44 -6.56 -4.76
N PHE A 353 -13.15 -6.34 -4.61
CA PHE A 353 -12.15 -6.38 -5.68
C PHE A 353 -11.21 -7.57 -5.50
N ASN A 354 -11.20 -8.52 -6.43
CA ASN A 354 -10.45 -9.77 -6.32
C ASN A 354 -9.06 -9.74 -6.97
N PHE A 355 -8.61 -8.62 -7.51
CA PHE A 355 -7.39 -8.57 -8.33
C PHE A 355 -6.13 -9.00 -7.57
N ILE A 356 -5.95 -8.54 -6.32
CA ILE A 356 -4.72 -8.82 -5.55
C ILE A 356 -4.63 -10.31 -5.22
N ASP A 357 -5.76 -10.94 -4.86
CA ASP A 357 -5.80 -12.38 -4.63
C ASP A 357 -5.52 -13.19 -5.90
N MET A 358 -6.13 -12.82 -7.02
CA MET A 358 -5.84 -13.45 -8.32
C MET A 358 -4.37 -13.31 -8.72
N MET A 359 -3.74 -12.18 -8.45
CA MET A 359 -2.31 -11.97 -8.69
C MET A 359 -1.46 -12.87 -7.78
N SER A 360 -1.85 -13.02 -6.51
CA SER A 360 -1.17 -13.90 -5.55
C SER A 360 -1.22 -15.36 -6.00
N HIS A 361 -2.37 -15.85 -6.42
CA HIS A 361 -2.53 -17.20 -6.98
C HIS A 361 -1.74 -17.39 -8.28
N SER A 362 -1.81 -16.43 -9.19
CA SER A 362 -1.07 -16.49 -10.46
C SER A 362 0.44 -16.51 -10.27
N SER A 363 0.97 -15.86 -9.23
CA SER A 363 2.40 -15.88 -8.89
C SER A 363 2.88 -17.25 -8.41
N SER A 364 1.98 -18.08 -7.87
CA SER A 364 2.30 -19.45 -7.44
C SER A 364 2.20 -20.47 -8.59
N GLU A 365 1.36 -20.22 -9.60
CA GLU A 365 1.01 -21.19 -10.64
C GLU A 365 1.66 -20.88 -12.01
N ASN A 366 1.96 -19.60 -12.29
CA ASN A 366 2.47 -19.16 -13.59
C ASN A 366 3.92 -18.66 -13.49
N MET A 367 4.82 -19.31 -14.23
CA MET A 367 6.26 -19.02 -14.22
C MET A 367 6.60 -17.56 -14.61
N LEU A 368 5.81 -16.95 -15.51
CA LEU A 368 6.00 -15.54 -15.89
C LEU A 368 5.69 -14.59 -14.73
N PHE A 369 4.57 -14.80 -14.04
CA PHE A 369 4.21 -14.00 -12.86
C PHE A 369 5.15 -14.23 -11.69
N LYS A 370 5.64 -15.48 -11.51
CA LYS A 370 6.64 -15.80 -10.50
C LYS A 370 7.95 -15.01 -10.70
N ASN A 371 8.36 -14.80 -11.94
CA ASN A 371 9.54 -14.01 -12.28
C ASN A 371 9.31 -12.50 -12.16
N LEU A 372 8.09 -12.03 -12.30
CA LEU A 372 7.75 -10.61 -12.21
C LEU A 372 7.47 -10.17 -10.76
N ALA A 373 6.84 -11.02 -9.96
CA ALA A 373 6.49 -10.77 -8.56
C ALA A 373 7.30 -11.70 -7.63
N TYR A 374 8.63 -11.69 -7.79
CA TYR A 374 9.53 -12.61 -7.10
C TYR A 374 9.78 -12.24 -5.63
N ASP A 375 9.58 -10.98 -5.26
CA ASP A 375 9.77 -10.46 -3.91
C ASP A 375 8.63 -9.54 -3.45
N GLU A 376 8.66 -9.16 -2.18
CA GLU A 376 7.65 -8.30 -1.56
C GLU A 376 7.60 -6.90 -2.19
N LYS A 377 8.73 -6.36 -2.59
CA LYS A 377 8.87 -5.06 -3.24
C LYS A 377 8.19 -5.05 -4.60
N SER A 378 8.43 -6.06 -5.41
CA SER A 378 7.79 -6.24 -6.72
C SER A 378 6.27 -6.36 -6.55
N PHE A 379 5.82 -7.10 -5.53
CA PHE A 379 4.40 -7.29 -5.25
C PHE A 379 3.73 -5.96 -4.85
N ARG A 380 4.39 -5.12 -4.05
CA ARG A 380 3.94 -3.75 -3.73
C ARG A 380 3.89 -2.86 -4.97
N SER A 381 4.91 -2.92 -5.81
CA SER A 381 4.97 -2.14 -7.07
C SER A 381 3.83 -2.49 -8.02
N PHE A 382 3.53 -3.78 -8.17
CA PHE A 382 2.36 -4.23 -8.94
C PHE A 382 1.04 -3.74 -8.36
N THR A 383 0.89 -3.77 -7.05
CA THR A 383 -0.31 -3.24 -6.38
C THR A 383 -0.51 -1.75 -6.67
N SER A 384 0.56 -0.95 -6.59
CA SER A 384 0.52 0.48 -6.93
C SER A 384 0.14 0.72 -8.39
N SER A 385 0.78 -0.01 -9.32
CA SER A 385 0.49 0.11 -10.76
C SER A 385 -0.95 -0.29 -11.09
N TRP A 386 -1.42 -1.40 -10.51
CA TRP A 386 -2.80 -1.81 -10.66
C TRP A 386 -3.76 -0.75 -10.11
N PHE A 387 -3.53 -0.27 -8.89
CA PHE A 387 -4.42 0.71 -8.27
C PHE A 387 -4.62 1.93 -9.15
N LYS A 388 -3.53 2.52 -9.67
CA LYS A 388 -3.58 3.71 -10.53
C LYS A 388 -4.44 3.54 -11.78
N ASN A 389 -4.49 2.34 -12.34
CA ASN A 389 -5.21 2.04 -13.58
C ASN A 389 -6.49 1.19 -13.35
N SER A 390 -6.92 1.05 -12.10
CA SER A 390 -8.01 0.14 -11.73
C SER A 390 -9.38 0.84 -11.67
N PRO A 391 -10.46 0.07 -11.83
CA PRO A 391 -11.81 0.55 -11.52
C PRO A 391 -11.97 1.01 -10.07
N LEU A 392 -11.11 0.53 -9.16
CA LEU A 392 -11.08 0.99 -7.77
C LEU A 392 -10.66 2.46 -7.68
N ASN A 393 -9.59 2.86 -8.35
CA ASN A 393 -9.13 4.25 -8.36
C ASN A 393 -10.18 5.18 -9.01
N GLU A 394 -10.82 4.73 -10.07
CA GLU A 394 -11.93 5.46 -10.70
C GLU A 394 -13.11 5.66 -9.73
N LEU A 395 -13.48 4.61 -9.00
CA LEU A 395 -14.52 4.68 -7.98
C LEU A 395 -14.13 5.63 -6.85
N ILE A 396 -12.94 5.49 -6.29
CA ILE A 396 -12.41 6.35 -5.20
C ILE A 396 -12.41 7.82 -5.64
N THR A 397 -11.93 8.11 -6.85
CA THR A 397 -11.93 9.46 -7.43
C THR A 397 -13.35 10.02 -7.62
N PHE A 398 -14.31 9.18 -7.99
CA PHE A 398 -15.72 9.60 -8.07
C PHE A 398 -16.26 9.90 -6.68
N LEU A 399 -16.03 9.00 -5.71
CA LEU A 399 -16.55 9.13 -4.34
C LEU A 399 -15.95 10.31 -3.59
N SER A 400 -14.73 10.75 -3.90
CA SER A 400 -14.11 11.92 -3.27
C SER A 400 -14.87 13.22 -3.52
N LYS A 401 -15.71 13.27 -4.56
CA LYS A 401 -16.57 14.40 -4.93
C LYS A 401 -17.99 14.28 -4.39
N GLN A 402 -18.28 13.25 -3.61
CA GLN A 402 -19.62 12.96 -3.09
C GLN A 402 -19.66 13.09 -1.58
N ASP A 403 -20.84 13.33 -1.01
CA ASP A 403 -21.03 13.36 0.43
C ASP A 403 -21.26 11.93 0.98
N VAL A 404 -20.21 11.14 1.08
CA VAL A 404 -20.24 9.73 1.46
C VAL A 404 -19.18 9.41 2.52
N LYS A 405 -19.31 8.24 3.15
CA LYS A 405 -18.25 7.63 3.97
C LYS A 405 -17.69 6.39 3.25
N VAL A 406 -16.36 6.29 3.19
CA VAL A 406 -15.67 5.15 2.59
C VAL A 406 -14.94 4.38 3.67
N PHE A 407 -15.15 3.07 3.71
CA PHE A 407 -14.38 2.11 4.47
C PHE A 407 -13.67 1.20 3.48
N LEU A 408 -12.35 1.28 3.41
CA LEU A 408 -11.53 0.37 2.64
C LEU A 408 -10.90 -0.65 3.59
N THR A 409 -11.08 -1.92 3.29
CA THR A 409 -10.59 -3.02 4.11
C THR A 409 -10.18 -4.22 3.24
N THR A 410 -9.77 -5.29 3.88
CA THR A 410 -9.48 -6.58 3.25
C THR A 410 -10.16 -7.67 4.06
N ASP A 411 -10.24 -8.88 3.55
CA ASP A 411 -10.73 -10.05 4.28
C ASP A 411 -9.58 -10.83 4.93
N HIS A 412 -8.43 -10.93 4.28
CA HIS A 412 -7.20 -11.54 4.78
C HIS A 412 -5.98 -10.97 4.05
N GLY A 413 -4.79 -11.44 4.42
CA GLY A 413 -3.53 -11.15 3.72
C GLY A 413 -2.82 -12.43 3.31
N THR A 414 -1.56 -12.28 2.86
CA THR A 414 -0.65 -13.38 2.53
C THR A 414 0.67 -13.21 3.24
N VAL A 415 1.37 -14.32 3.46
CA VAL A 415 2.75 -14.34 3.94
C VAL A 415 3.57 -15.25 3.02
N LYS A 416 4.78 -14.80 2.66
CA LYS A 416 5.72 -15.63 1.92
C LYS A 416 6.30 -16.69 2.85
N VAL A 417 6.19 -17.96 2.44
CA VAL A 417 6.70 -19.12 3.20
C VAL A 417 7.75 -19.87 2.38
N GLU A 418 8.66 -20.55 3.05
CA GLU A 418 9.78 -21.22 2.41
C GLU A 418 9.82 -22.73 2.66
N ASN A 419 9.27 -23.20 3.78
CA ASN A 419 9.37 -24.59 4.22
C ASN A 419 8.02 -25.30 4.16
N PRO A 420 7.62 -25.89 3.02
CA PRO A 420 6.38 -26.63 2.92
C PRO A 420 6.45 -27.92 3.72
N ILE A 421 5.38 -28.21 4.48
CA ILE A 421 5.24 -29.43 5.25
C ILE A 421 4.25 -30.36 4.56
N LYS A 422 4.67 -31.59 4.26
CA LYS A 422 3.81 -32.60 3.67
C LYS A 422 2.96 -33.26 4.74
N ILE A 423 1.65 -33.18 4.57
CA ILE A 423 0.68 -33.83 5.46
C ILE A 423 0.02 -35.01 4.73
N LYS A 424 -0.08 -36.15 5.41
CA LYS A 424 -0.80 -37.31 4.92
C LYS A 424 -2.23 -37.28 5.48
N GLY A 425 -3.21 -37.30 4.59
CA GLY A 425 -4.63 -37.36 4.93
C GLY A 425 -5.37 -38.34 4.03
N ASN A 426 -6.62 -38.63 4.37
CA ASN A 426 -7.51 -39.45 3.56
C ASN A 426 -8.08 -38.62 2.36
N LYS A 427 -8.97 -39.28 1.55
CA LYS A 427 -9.59 -38.63 0.37
C LYS A 427 -10.54 -37.47 0.76
N GLU A 428 -10.97 -37.38 2.01
CA GLU A 428 -11.86 -36.33 2.52
C GLU A 428 -11.08 -35.09 3.02
N THR A 429 -9.74 -35.19 3.09
CA THR A 429 -8.90 -34.05 3.48
C THR A 429 -8.92 -32.99 2.37
N ASN A 430 -9.15 -31.74 2.75
CA ASN A 430 -9.16 -30.63 1.78
C ASN A 430 -7.81 -30.45 1.07
N THR A 431 -7.84 -29.86 -0.12
CA THR A 431 -6.65 -29.65 -0.98
C THR A 431 -5.94 -28.32 -0.69
N ASN A 432 -6.46 -27.47 0.20
CA ASN A 432 -5.88 -26.18 0.50
C ASN A 432 -4.40 -26.29 0.94
N LEU A 433 -3.56 -25.36 0.48
CA LEU A 433 -2.12 -25.36 0.77
C LEU A 433 -1.78 -24.70 2.12
N ARG A 434 -2.64 -23.85 2.65
CA ARG A 434 -2.38 -23.11 3.91
C ARG A 434 -2.75 -23.91 5.14
N PHE A 435 -3.78 -24.77 5.05
CA PHE A 435 -4.28 -25.56 6.15
C PHE A 435 -4.87 -26.87 5.65
N LYS A 436 -5.05 -27.82 6.55
CA LYS A 436 -5.71 -29.09 6.26
C LYS A 436 -6.84 -29.32 7.25
N VAL A 437 -8.00 -29.70 6.72
CA VAL A 437 -9.15 -30.15 7.51
C VAL A 437 -9.52 -31.54 6.99
N GLY A 438 -9.73 -32.48 7.91
CA GLY A 438 -10.12 -33.83 7.57
C GLY A 438 -10.03 -34.77 8.77
N LYS A 439 -10.59 -35.98 8.60
CA LYS A 439 -10.50 -37.05 9.60
C LYS A 439 -9.18 -37.82 9.41
N ASN A 440 -8.58 -38.27 10.52
CA ASN A 440 -7.37 -39.10 10.51
C ASN A 440 -6.18 -38.46 9.79
N ILE A 441 -5.97 -37.16 10.03
CA ILE A 441 -4.75 -36.47 9.58
C ILE A 441 -3.63 -36.86 10.51
N ASN A 442 -2.60 -37.51 9.98
CA ASN A 442 -1.42 -37.92 10.74
C ASN A 442 -0.20 -37.09 10.32
N THR A 443 0.50 -36.58 11.31
CA THR A 443 1.77 -35.88 11.14
C THR A 443 2.64 -36.08 12.38
N ASP A 444 3.91 -36.30 12.17
CA ASP A 444 4.94 -36.35 13.21
C ASP A 444 5.65 -35.00 13.40
N ASN A 445 5.26 -33.98 12.60
CA ASN A 445 5.90 -32.67 12.61
C ASN A 445 5.36 -31.81 13.76
N LYS A 446 6.25 -31.41 14.66
CA LYS A 446 5.95 -30.56 15.83
C LYS A 446 5.79 -29.07 15.50
N ASP A 447 6.16 -28.66 14.29
CA ASP A 447 6.08 -27.26 13.85
C ASP A 447 4.69 -26.87 13.33
N LEU A 448 3.71 -27.77 13.46
CA LEU A 448 2.33 -27.53 13.06
C LEU A 448 1.47 -27.13 14.25
N TYR A 449 0.62 -26.14 14.04
CA TYR A 449 -0.49 -25.87 14.94
C TYR A 449 -1.63 -26.85 14.63
N ILE A 450 -1.88 -27.77 15.54
CA ILE A 450 -2.89 -28.82 15.39
C ILE A 450 -4.06 -28.51 16.32
N VAL A 451 -5.25 -28.49 15.77
CA VAL A 451 -6.49 -28.31 16.50
C VAL A 451 -7.34 -29.60 16.37
N GLU A 452 -7.53 -30.34 17.45
CA GLU A 452 -8.30 -31.56 17.45
C GLU A 452 -9.80 -31.31 17.41
N ASN A 453 -10.26 -30.20 18.01
CA ASN A 453 -11.67 -29.81 18.05
C ASN A 453 -11.82 -28.41 17.44
N GLY A 454 -12.37 -28.36 16.21
CA GLY A 454 -12.58 -27.09 15.47
C GLY A 454 -13.49 -26.09 16.20
N GLU A 455 -14.46 -26.57 16.99
CA GLU A 455 -15.39 -25.68 17.71
C GLU A 455 -14.67 -24.72 18.66
N LYS A 456 -13.52 -25.11 19.24
CA LYS A 456 -12.71 -24.26 20.12
C LYS A 456 -12.14 -23.03 19.40
N ILE A 457 -11.96 -23.12 18.10
CA ILE A 457 -11.44 -22.05 17.26
C ILE A 457 -12.50 -21.47 16.31
N GLY A 458 -13.78 -21.73 16.61
CA GLY A 458 -14.91 -21.20 15.84
C GLY A 458 -15.12 -21.85 14.47
N LEU A 459 -14.64 -23.08 14.28
CA LEU A 459 -14.85 -23.88 13.06
C LEU A 459 -15.89 -25.01 13.32
N PRO A 460 -16.68 -25.37 12.27
CA PRO A 460 -17.66 -26.46 12.38
C PRO A 460 -17.00 -27.83 12.42
#